data_480aceb81b74b052de8791a4bd0c25b6
#
_entry.id   480aceb81b74b052de8791a4bd0c25b6
#
_cell.length_a   1.000
_cell.length_b   1.000
_cell.length_c   1.000
_cell.angle_alpha   90.00
_cell.angle_beta   90.00
_cell.angle_gamma   90.00
#
_symmetry.space_group_name_H-M   'P 1'
#
loop_
_entity.id
_entity.type
_entity.pdbx_description
1 polymer ?
#
loop_
_entity_poly.entity_id
_entity_poly.type
_entity_poly.pdbx_seq_one_letter_code
_entity_poly.pdbx_strand_id
1 'polypeptide(L)' 'MKHEIQMLSEQLQNVRLEVEGAIAIVTMARPKAMNALNNQTLGELESLFHYFKKDKDILGVIITGEGKAFVAGA' A
#
# COMPACT_ATOMS: atom_id res chain seq x y z
N MET A 1 14.84 5.74 -8.03
CA MET A 1 13.41 5.49 -8.09
C MET A 1 13.04 4.07 -7.67
N LYS A 2 13.50 3.04 -8.37
CA LYS A 2 13.30 1.65 -7.94
C LYS A 2 13.84 1.39 -6.55
N HIS A 3 14.95 2.05 -6.21
CA HIS A 3 15.58 1.90 -4.91
C HIS A 3 14.69 2.47 -3.79
N GLU A 4 14.07 3.63 -4.02
CA GLU A 4 13.19 4.26 -3.03
C GLU A 4 11.94 3.41 -2.79
N ILE A 5 11.37 2.86 -3.86
CA ILE A 5 10.20 1.98 -3.76
C ILE A 5 10.55 0.73 -2.95
N GLN A 6 11.72 0.15 -3.22
CA GLN A 6 12.15 -1.05 -2.52
C GLN A 6 12.35 -0.77 -1.03
N MET A 7 13.01 0.32 -0.69
CA MET A 7 13.20 0.69 0.71
C MET A 7 11.89 0.96 1.41
N LEU A 8 10.97 1.66 0.75
CA LEU A 8 9.67 1.94 1.31
C LEU A 8 8.88 0.65 1.55
N SER A 9 8.90 -0.25 0.57
CA SER A 9 8.22 -1.54 0.67
C SER A 9 8.73 -2.38 1.84
N GLU A 10 10.03 -2.34 2.10
CA GLU A 10 10.63 -3.09 3.19
C GLU A 10 10.21 -2.59 4.58
N GLN A 11 9.78 -1.35 4.68
CA GLN A 11 9.33 -0.76 5.94
C GLN A 11 7.86 -1.03 6.25
N LEU A 12 7.11 -1.54 5.28
CA LEU A 12 5.68 -1.78 5.45
C LEU A 12 5.43 -3.07 6.22
N GLN A 13 4.48 -3.05 7.14
CA GLN A 13 4.10 -4.21 7.94
C GLN A 13 2.67 -4.65 7.71
N ASN A 14 1.76 -3.69 7.51
CA ASN A 14 0.32 -3.97 7.35
C ASN A 14 -0.16 -3.83 5.92
N VAL A 15 0.72 -3.38 5.03
CA VAL A 15 0.39 -3.11 3.63
C VAL A 15 1.52 -3.67 2.79
N ARG A 16 1.19 -4.24 1.64
CA ARG A 16 2.19 -4.66 0.66
C ARG A 16 2.14 -3.76 -0.56
N LEU A 17 3.29 -3.51 -1.15
CA LEU A 17 3.42 -2.70 -2.36
C LEU A 17 4.07 -3.51 -3.45
N GLU A 18 3.42 -3.53 -4.62
CA GLU A 18 3.98 -4.09 -5.84
C GLU A 18 3.84 -3.04 -6.94
N VAL A 19 4.74 -3.09 -7.92
CA VAL A 19 4.66 -2.18 -9.06
C VAL A 19 4.74 -3.01 -10.33
N GLU A 20 3.77 -2.84 -11.21
CA GLU A 20 3.76 -3.45 -12.53
C GLU A 20 3.68 -2.35 -13.57
N GLY A 21 4.78 -2.14 -14.32
CA GLY A 21 4.84 -1.03 -15.27
C GLY A 21 4.68 0.30 -14.55
N ALA A 22 3.63 1.04 -14.90
CA ALA A 22 3.33 2.34 -14.30
C ALA A 22 2.22 2.26 -13.24
N ILE A 23 1.84 1.05 -12.82
CA ILE A 23 0.74 0.85 -11.87
C ILE A 23 1.31 0.35 -10.54
N ALA A 24 0.99 1.03 -9.47
CA ALA A 24 1.29 0.59 -8.12
C ALA A 24 0.10 -0.20 -7.58
N ILE A 25 0.36 -1.36 -7.00
CA ILE A 25 -0.66 -2.22 -6.40
C ILE A 25 -0.41 -2.24 -4.90
N VAL A 26 -1.36 -1.68 -4.16
CA VAL A 26 -1.29 -1.59 -2.70
C VAL A 26 -2.26 -2.60 -2.12
N THR A 27 -1.74 -3.59 -1.40
CA THR A 27 -2.55 -4.65 -0.83
C THR A 27 -2.62 -4.48 0.68
N MET A 28 -3.85 -4.34 1.19
CA MET A 28 -4.06 -4.33 2.64
C MET A 28 -3.80 -5.74 3.16
N ALA A 29 -2.87 -5.90 4.09
CA ALA A 29 -2.36 -7.20 4.49
C ALA A 29 -2.55 -7.48 5.98
N ARG A 30 -3.78 -7.27 6.47
CA ARG A 30 -4.19 -7.65 7.82
C ARG A 30 -5.44 -8.55 7.78
N PRO A 31 -5.36 -9.72 7.11
CA PRO A 31 -6.54 -10.55 6.91
C PRO A 31 -7.15 -11.07 8.20
N LYS A 32 -6.36 -11.29 9.25
CA LYS A 32 -6.87 -11.73 10.54
C LYS A 32 -7.75 -10.69 11.23
N ALA A 33 -7.57 -9.43 10.88
CA ALA A 33 -8.39 -8.32 11.39
C ALA A 33 -9.34 -7.81 10.30
N MET A 34 -9.55 -8.59 9.24
CA MET A 34 -10.33 -8.22 8.06
C MET A 34 -9.88 -6.87 7.50
N ASN A 35 -8.58 -6.62 7.54
CA ASN A 35 -7.94 -5.39 7.07
C ASN A 35 -8.47 -4.12 7.73
N ALA A 36 -8.93 -4.23 8.98
CA ALA A 36 -9.36 -3.05 9.74
C ALA A 36 -8.21 -2.05 9.85
N LEU A 37 -8.51 -0.78 9.66
CA LEU A 37 -7.52 0.28 9.71
C LEU A 37 -7.11 0.55 11.16
N ASN A 38 -5.81 0.75 11.37
CA ASN A 38 -5.26 1.24 12.63
C ASN A 38 -4.27 2.35 12.30
N ASN A 39 -3.72 2.97 13.35
CA ASN A 39 -2.82 4.11 13.15
C ASN A 39 -1.60 3.74 12.33
N GLN A 40 -1.05 2.55 12.53
CA GLN A 40 0.11 2.12 11.77
C GLN A 40 -0.23 1.95 10.29
N THR A 41 -1.36 1.32 9.98
CA THR A 41 -1.81 1.12 8.60
C THR A 41 -2.05 2.47 7.91
N LEU A 42 -2.70 3.40 8.61
CA LEU A 42 -2.95 4.73 8.06
C LEU A 42 -1.64 5.47 7.79
N GLY A 43 -0.66 5.35 8.68
CA GLY A 43 0.66 5.94 8.47
C GLY A 43 1.38 5.35 7.27
N GLU A 44 1.28 4.04 7.09
CA GLU A 44 1.89 3.37 5.94
C GLU A 44 1.25 3.84 4.63
N LEU A 45 -0.09 3.92 4.60
CA LEU A 45 -0.80 4.42 3.42
C LEU A 45 -0.44 5.87 3.11
N GLU A 46 -0.36 6.70 4.15
CA GLU A 46 0.03 8.10 3.98
C GLU A 46 1.42 8.22 3.36
N SER A 47 2.36 7.43 3.84
CA SER A 47 3.73 7.42 3.29
C SER A 47 3.73 6.99 1.83
N LEU A 48 2.95 5.97 1.48
CA LEU A 48 2.86 5.50 0.10
C LEU A 48 2.27 6.56 -0.82
N PHE A 49 1.15 7.17 -0.43
CA PHE A 49 0.52 8.18 -1.28
C PHE A 49 1.37 9.43 -1.40
N HIS A 50 2.09 9.79 -0.36
CA HIS A 50 3.04 10.89 -0.42
C HIS A 50 4.14 10.60 -1.45
N TYR A 51 4.65 9.37 -1.45
CA TYR A 51 5.63 8.94 -2.44
C TYR A 51 5.06 8.98 -3.85
N PHE A 52 3.84 8.45 -4.04
CA PHE A 52 3.22 8.38 -5.38
C PHE A 52 3.03 9.76 -6.00
N LYS A 53 2.76 10.78 -5.18
CA LYS A 53 2.63 12.15 -5.70
C LYS A 53 3.92 12.67 -6.33
N LYS A 54 5.06 12.17 -5.87
CA LYS A 54 6.37 12.62 -6.34
C LYS A 54 6.91 11.79 -7.48
N ASP A 55 6.42 10.57 -7.63
CA ASP A 55 6.95 9.63 -8.61
C ASP A 55 6.17 9.75 -9.92
N LYS A 56 6.81 10.33 -10.92
CA LYS A 56 6.18 10.57 -12.22
C LYS A 56 6.00 9.30 -13.03
N ASP A 57 6.66 8.21 -12.66
CA ASP A 57 6.53 6.93 -13.36
C ASP A 57 5.32 6.14 -12.91
N ILE A 58 4.74 6.49 -11.77
CA ILE A 58 3.51 5.85 -11.27
C ILE A 58 2.32 6.65 -11.80
N LEU A 59 1.57 6.05 -12.71
CA LEU A 59 0.43 6.68 -13.35
C LEU A 59 -0.92 6.24 -12.80
N GLY A 60 -0.94 5.15 -12.03
CA GLY A 60 -2.17 4.67 -11.43
C GLY A 60 -1.88 3.85 -10.19
N VAL A 61 -2.88 3.75 -9.31
CA VAL A 61 -2.78 3.00 -8.06
C VAL A 61 -4.00 2.11 -7.92
N ILE A 62 -3.78 0.82 -7.67
CA ILE A 62 -4.84 -0.11 -7.36
C ILE A 62 -4.73 -0.43 -5.87
N ILE A 63 -5.83 -0.34 -5.14
CA ILE A 63 -5.86 -0.69 -3.73
C ILE A 63 -6.75 -1.92 -3.58
N THR A 64 -6.24 -2.96 -2.97
CA THR A 64 -6.97 -4.20 -2.77
C THR A 64 -6.73 -4.74 -1.37
N GLY A 65 -7.43 -5.79 -0.98
CA GLY A 65 -7.29 -6.39 0.33
C GLY A 65 -7.04 -7.88 0.26
N GLU A 66 -6.19 -8.36 1.15
CA GLU A 66 -5.93 -9.77 1.32
C GLU A 66 -7.02 -10.39 2.20
N GLY A 67 -7.49 -11.58 1.83
CA GLY A 67 -8.48 -12.30 2.61
C GLY A 67 -9.91 -11.98 2.21
N LYS A 68 -10.84 -12.08 3.15
CA LYS A 68 -12.28 -12.01 2.89
C LYS A 68 -12.82 -10.59 2.73
N ALA A 69 -12.13 -9.60 3.28
CA ALA A 69 -12.61 -8.23 3.26
C ALA A 69 -11.55 -7.30 2.70
N PHE A 70 -12.01 -6.27 1.99
CA PHE A 70 -11.09 -5.22 1.56
C PHE A 70 -10.61 -4.42 2.77
N VAL A 71 -11.53 -3.78 3.48
CA VAL A 71 -11.26 -3.04 4.72
C VAL A 71 -12.50 -3.18 5.59
N ALA A 72 -12.34 -3.69 6.82
CA ALA A 72 -13.45 -3.84 7.73
C ALA A 72 -13.91 -2.46 8.21
N GLY A 73 -15.21 -2.26 8.27
CA GLY A 73 -15.80 -1.02 8.75
C GLY A 73 -15.79 0.12 7.73
N ALA A 74 -15.38 -0.17 6.51
CA ALA A 74 -15.35 0.83 5.44
C ALA A 74 -16.70 0.94 4.72
#